data_d7c7f6687424e1269e7e6fb31b08d3e0
#
_entry.id   d7c7f6687424e1269e7e6fb31b08d3e0
#
_cell.length_a   1.000
_cell.length_b   1.000
_cell.length_c   1.000
_cell.angle_alpha   90.00
_cell.angle_beta   90.00
_cell.angle_gamma   90.00
#
_symmetry.space_group_name_H-M   'P 1'
#
loop_
_entity.id
_entity.type
_entity.pdbx_description
1 polymer ?
#
loop_
_entity_poly.entity_id
_entity_poly.type
_entity_poly.pdbx_seq_one_letter_code
_entity_poly.pdbx_strand_id
1 'polypeptide(L)'
;MRGLTVALMILVNNGGEHNYSFLEHSKWNGLTPCDLVFPFFLFMVGMSTFISLKKTEFKPSAHVYRKIAKRTILLFLIGLGINWFDMICSGDALDFAHLRIWAVLQRIAICYGVVALLAITLNHRYFIHTIIGLLVVYMGILVFGNGYAYDASTNILAQVDRSIFGINHLYQRSPVDPEGLLSTIPSIAHTMIGFLCCKYISVAGQTVESKIKVLKVAGLVMVALGFGLSQIGFGINKRIWSPSYVFVTCGFASWILGILLQLIDNKPSSKDNILTKGLLAFGMNPLFLYVMSEALAILFGSFDIKAEIFIGIQSVISDEYVASLTYALFFVAIHAAMGIWMYHRKIFIKL
;
A
#
# COMPACT_ATOMS: atom_id res chain seq x y z
N MET A 1 -6.18 -8.77 8.27
CA MET A 1 -6.11 -7.76 7.21
C MET A 1 -4.70 -7.62 6.62
N ARG A 2 -3.64 -7.34 7.38
CA ARG A 2 -2.28 -7.15 6.83
C ARG A 2 -1.81 -8.32 5.94
N GLY A 3 -1.99 -9.57 6.40
CA GLY A 3 -1.63 -10.75 5.59
C GLY A 3 -2.44 -10.88 4.32
N LEU A 4 -3.74 -10.60 4.37
CA LEU A 4 -4.60 -10.55 3.18
C LEU A 4 -4.09 -9.51 2.16
N THR A 5 -3.74 -8.32 2.64
CA THR A 5 -3.24 -7.24 1.78
C THR A 5 -1.92 -7.64 1.09
N VAL A 6 -0.98 -8.29 1.81
CA VAL A 6 0.28 -8.76 1.21
C VAL A 6 0.04 -9.88 0.19
N ALA A 7 -0.83 -10.84 0.49
CA ALA A 7 -1.16 -11.90 -0.46
C ALA A 7 -1.79 -11.34 -1.75
N LEU A 8 -2.74 -10.39 -1.60
CA LEU A 8 -3.35 -9.71 -2.75
C LEU A 8 -2.32 -8.89 -3.54
N MET A 9 -1.37 -8.22 -2.87
CA MET A 9 -0.34 -7.45 -3.53
C MET A 9 0.56 -8.35 -4.40
N ILE A 10 0.97 -9.49 -3.87
CA ILE A 10 1.74 -10.48 -4.64
C ILE A 10 0.94 -10.99 -5.83
N LEU A 11 -0.37 -11.23 -5.64
CA LEU A 11 -1.26 -11.69 -6.70
C LEU A 11 -1.36 -10.68 -7.86
N VAL A 12 -1.66 -9.42 -7.55
CA VAL A 12 -1.92 -8.40 -8.59
C VAL A 12 -0.66 -7.91 -9.29
N ASN A 13 0.50 -8.00 -8.64
CA ASN A 13 1.78 -7.57 -9.23
C ASN A 13 2.41 -8.63 -10.13
N ASN A 14 1.97 -9.89 -10.05
CA ASN A 14 2.64 -11.02 -10.71
C ASN A 14 1.74 -11.79 -11.69
N GLY A 15 0.88 -11.10 -12.43
CA GLY A 15 0.12 -11.69 -13.52
C GLY A 15 0.96 -11.96 -14.77
N GLY A 16 0.36 -12.68 -15.74
CA GLY A 16 0.89 -12.86 -17.10
C GLY A 16 0.68 -11.61 -17.96
N GLU A 17 0.69 -11.78 -19.31
CA GLU A 17 0.46 -10.69 -20.25
C GLU A 17 -1.01 -10.28 -20.34
N HIS A 18 -1.93 -11.24 -20.27
CA HIS A 18 -3.37 -11.03 -20.33
C HIS A 18 -3.99 -11.24 -18.94
N ASN A 19 -4.38 -10.15 -18.29
CA ASN A 19 -4.99 -10.20 -16.97
C ASN A 19 -6.49 -9.89 -17.02
N TYR A 20 -7.25 -10.50 -16.13
CA TYR A 20 -8.63 -10.06 -15.90
C TYR A 20 -8.66 -8.58 -15.51
N SER A 21 -9.63 -7.83 -16.02
CA SER A 21 -9.75 -6.38 -15.80
C SER A 21 -9.80 -5.97 -14.32
N PHE A 22 -10.28 -6.84 -13.43
CA PHE A 22 -10.30 -6.60 -11.98
C PHE A 22 -8.90 -6.74 -11.31
N LEU A 23 -7.93 -7.37 -12.00
CA LEU A 23 -6.53 -7.48 -11.57
C LEU A 23 -5.63 -6.42 -12.23
N GLU A 24 -6.19 -5.59 -13.10
CA GLU A 24 -5.47 -4.49 -13.73
C GLU A 24 -5.76 -3.16 -13.03
N HIS A 25 -4.80 -2.26 -13.08
CA HIS A 25 -5.00 -0.90 -12.60
C HIS A 25 -5.86 -0.09 -13.57
N SER A 26 -6.71 0.79 -13.03
CA SER A 26 -7.40 1.79 -13.83
C SER A 26 -6.39 2.65 -14.59
N LYS A 27 -6.68 2.93 -15.86
CA LYS A 27 -5.76 3.71 -16.73
C LYS A 27 -5.53 5.12 -16.21
N TRP A 28 -6.60 5.80 -15.79
CA TRP A 28 -6.55 7.14 -15.20
C TRP A 28 -7.62 7.28 -14.11
N ASN A 29 -8.83 7.73 -14.46
CA ASN A 29 -9.94 7.78 -13.53
C ASN A 29 -10.63 6.42 -13.43
N GLY A 30 -11.03 6.05 -12.21
CA GLY A 30 -11.70 4.79 -11.91
C GLY A 30 -11.10 4.10 -10.70
N LEU A 31 -11.67 2.95 -10.39
CA LEU A 31 -11.27 2.11 -9.26
C LEU A 31 -11.49 0.65 -9.62
N THR A 32 -10.42 -0.12 -9.61
CA THR A 32 -10.48 -1.57 -9.70
C THR A 32 -10.13 -2.20 -8.34
N PRO A 33 -10.45 -3.48 -8.11
CA PRO A 33 -10.00 -4.19 -6.92
C PRO A 33 -8.47 -4.16 -6.74
N CYS A 34 -7.71 -4.19 -7.84
CA CYS A 34 -6.24 -4.05 -7.83
C CYS A 34 -5.81 -2.70 -7.22
N ASP A 35 -6.55 -1.62 -7.48
CA ASP A 35 -6.25 -0.29 -6.97
C ASP A 35 -6.47 -0.15 -5.45
N LEU A 36 -7.11 -1.10 -4.78
CA LEU A 36 -7.33 -1.08 -3.33
C LEU A 36 -6.12 -1.61 -2.54
N VAL A 37 -5.22 -2.35 -3.16
CA VAL A 37 -4.19 -3.12 -2.46
C VAL A 37 -3.16 -2.20 -1.77
N PHE A 38 -2.56 -1.27 -2.51
CA PHE A 38 -1.56 -0.36 -1.96
C PHE A 38 -2.15 0.62 -0.91
N PRO A 39 -3.33 1.24 -1.11
CA PRO A 39 -4.00 2.00 -0.06
C PRO A 39 -4.25 1.21 1.22
N PHE A 40 -4.71 -0.03 1.10
CA PHE A 40 -4.90 -0.89 2.27
C PHE A 40 -3.60 -1.13 3.02
N PHE A 41 -2.47 -1.24 2.30
CA PHE A 41 -1.17 -1.36 2.92
C PHE A 41 -0.80 -0.08 3.71
N LEU A 42 -0.99 1.11 3.14
CA LEU A 42 -0.76 2.38 3.85
C LEU A 42 -1.67 2.56 5.07
N PHE A 43 -2.94 2.17 4.95
CA PHE A 43 -3.87 2.15 6.07
C PHE A 43 -3.34 1.25 7.21
N MET A 44 -2.83 0.06 6.88
CA MET A 44 -2.24 -0.86 7.85
C MET A 44 -0.92 -0.36 8.44
N VAL A 45 -0.14 0.41 7.69
CA VAL A 45 1.04 1.12 8.21
C VAL A 45 0.62 2.09 9.31
N GLY A 46 -0.44 2.87 9.11
CA GLY A 46 -1.00 3.75 10.13
C GLY A 46 -1.42 2.99 11.40
N MET A 47 -2.16 1.90 11.24
CA MET A 47 -2.55 1.04 12.37
C MET A 47 -1.34 0.48 13.12
N SER A 48 -0.33 0.00 12.39
CA SER A 48 0.89 -0.55 12.98
C SER A 48 1.71 0.49 13.72
N THR A 49 1.71 1.74 13.22
CA THR A 49 2.35 2.89 13.85
C THR A 49 1.72 3.19 15.21
N PHE A 50 0.39 3.20 15.27
CA PHE A 50 -0.33 3.36 16.55
C PHE A 50 0.07 2.28 17.55
N ILE A 51 0.01 0.99 17.18
CA ILE A 51 0.34 -0.14 18.06
C ILE A 51 1.78 -0.04 18.56
N SER A 52 2.72 0.34 17.68
CA SER A 52 4.14 0.47 18.03
C SER A 52 4.38 1.59 19.05
N LEU A 53 3.79 2.78 18.81
CA LEU A 53 4.00 3.96 19.65
C LEU A 53 3.17 3.93 20.94
N LYS A 54 2.06 3.21 20.97
CA LYS A 54 1.27 2.99 22.21
C LYS A 54 2.12 2.38 23.33
N LYS A 55 3.12 1.55 22.98
CA LYS A 55 4.05 0.94 23.97
C LYS A 55 4.94 1.99 24.67
N THR A 56 5.15 3.14 24.07
CA THR A 56 5.91 4.27 24.62
C THR A 56 5.01 5.40 25.11
N GLU A 57 3.69 5.14 25.20
CA GLU A 57 2.66 6.13 25.60
C GLU A 57 2.72 7.39 24.73
N PHE A 58 3.19 7.29 23.50
CA PHE A 58 3.40 8.42 22.58
C PHE A 58 4.32 9.51 23.12
N LYS A 59 5.14 9.22 24.14
CA LYS A 59 6.07 10.20 24.73
C LYS A 59 7.29 10.40 23.83
N PRO A 60 7.62 11.65 23.48
CA PRO A 60 8.83 11.94 22.70
C PRO A 60 10.07 11.64 23.55
N SER A 61 11.03 10.91 22.98
CA SER A 61 12.34 10.66 23.58
C SER A 61 13.37 10.41 22.49
N ALA A 62 14.66 10.63 22.79
CA ALA A 62 15.75 10.40 21.85
C ALA A 62 15.72 8.97 21.29
N HIS A 63 15.35 7.97 22.12
CA HIS A 63 15.20 6.59 21.70
C HIS A 63 14.07 6.43 20.66
N VAL A 64 12.91 7.06 20.88
CA VAL A 64 11.75 6.98 19.96
C VAL A 64 12.08 7.68 18.64
N TYR A 65 12.69 8.88 18.67
CA TYR A 65 13.12 9.57 17.46
C TYR A 65 14.10 8.75 16.64
N ARG A 66 15.14 8.17 17.30
CA ARG A 66 16.11 7.29 16.64
C ARG A 66 15.46 6.07 16.01
N LYS A 67 14.49 5.45 16.69
CA LYS A 67 13.75 4.30 16.17
C LYS A 67 12.91 4.67 14.93
N ILE A 68 12.22 5.82 14.96
CA ILE A 68 11.44 6.32 13.81
C ILE A 68 12.37 6.60 12.64
N ALA A 69 13.44 7.36 12.86
CA ALA A 69 14.42 7.71 11.83
C ALA A 69 15.06 6.47 11.21
N LYS A 70 15.56 5.55 12.05
CA LYS A 70 16.15 4.28 11.58
C LYS A 70 15.21 3.51 10.67
N ARG A 71 13.95 3.34 11.08
CA ARG A 71 12.97 2.59 10.30
C ARG A 71 12.62 3.30 8.99
N THR A 72 12.45 4.63 9.02
CA THR A 72 12.19 5.43 7.82
C THR A 72 13.32 5.30 6.82
N ILE A 73 14.57 5.49 7.27
CA ILE A 73 15.76 5.40 6.42
C ILE A 73 15.94 3.99 5.85
N LEU A 74 15.79 2.94 6.68
CA LEU A 74 15.94 1.56 6.22
C LEU A 74 14.88 1.19 5.17
N LEU A 75 13.61 1.58 5.37
CA LEU A 75 12.55 1.35 4.38
C LEU A 75 12.86 2.06 3.06
N PHE A 76 13.34 3.30 3.13
CA PHE A 76 13.72 4.07 1.95
C PHE A 76 14.87 3.41 1.20
N LEU A 77 15.92 3.01 1.92
CA LEU A 77 17.09 2.36 1.33
C LEU A 77 16.78 0.98 0.76
N ILE A 78 15.89 0.18 1.39
CA ILE A 78 15.43 -1.09 0.84
C ILE A 78 14.70 -0.85 -0.49
N GLY A 79 13.86 0.18 -0.58
CA GLY A 79 13.20 0.55 -1.84
C GLY A 79 14.19 0.94 -2.93
N LEU A 80 15.21 1.74 -2.62
CA LEU A 80 16.29 2.03 -3.57
C LEU A 80 17.05 0.77 -3.97
N GLY A 81 17.32 -0.12 -3.02
CA GLY A 81 17.98 -1.39 -3.27
C GLY A 81 17.21 -2.29 -4.23
N ILE A 82 15.88 -2.34 -4.16
CA ILE A 82 15.05 -3.09 -5.11
C ILE A 82 15.17 -2.49 -6.51
N ASN A 83 15.06 -1.16 -6.65
CA ASN A 83 15.18 -0.51 -7.96
C ASN A 83 16.58 -0.70 -8.56
N TRP A 84 17.62 -0.63 -7.73
CA TRP A 84 18.99 -0.90 -8.18
C TRP A 84 19.20 -2.39 -8.54
N PHE A 85 18.58 -3.30 -7.80
CA PHE A 85 18.64 -4.72 -8.10
C PHE A 85 18.01 -5.06 -9.46
N ASP A 86 16.92 -4.38 -9.83
CA ASP A 86 16.30 -4.47 -11.16
C ASP A 86 17.30 -4.05 -12.26
N MET A 87 18.00 -2.93 -12.06
CA MET A 87 19.04 -2.46 -12.98
C MET A 87 20.22 -3.43 -13.08
N ILE A 88 20.67 -4.02 -11.96
CA ILE A 88 21.73 -5.02 -11.96
C ILE A 88 21.32 -6.23 -12.82
N CYS A 89 20.10 -6.73 -12.64
CA CYS A 89 19.59 -7.87 -13.39
C CYS A 89 19.35 -7.55 -14.88
N SER A 90 19.09 -6.28 -15.21
CA SER A 90 18.95 -5.80 -16.60
C SER A 90 20.30 -5.51 -17.29
N GLY A 91 21.42 -5.62 -16.61
CA GLY A 91 22.76 -5.33 -17.15
C GLY A 91 23.25 -3.90 -16.99
N ASP A 92 22.45 -3.01 -16.40
CA ASP A 92 22.71 -1.56 -16.28
C ASP A 92 23.14 -1.14 -14.86
N ALA A 93 23.88 -1.99 -14.16
CA ALA A 93 24.21 -1.87 -12.73
C ALA A 93 24.85 -0.53 -12.32
N LEU A 94 25.53 0.15 -13.23
CA LEU A 94 26.24 1.42 -12.95
C LEU A 94 25.55 2.65 -13.54
N ASP A 95 24.41 2.49 -14.19
CA ASP A 95 23.66 3.61 -14.78
C ASP A 95 22.76 4.29 -13.74
N PHE A 96 23.39 4.89 -12.73
CA PHE A 96 22.67 5.62 -11.67
C PHE A 96 21.89 6.83 -12.19
N ALA A 97 22.14 7.29 -13.42
CA ALA A 97 21.39 8.37 -14.04
C ALA A 97 19.93 7.97 -14.37
N HIS A 98 19.63 6.68 -14.44
CA HIS A 98 18.29 6.15 -14.68
C HIS A 98 17.71 5.40 -13.45
N LEU A 99 18.38 5.42 -12.31
CA LEU A 99 17.89 4.80 -11.08
C LEU A 99 16.61 5.49 -10.61
N ARG A 100 15.50 4.77 -10.55
CA ARG A 100 14.25 5.28 -9.99
C ARG A 100 14.40 5.55 -8.50
N ILE A 101 14.25 6.84 -8.08
CA ILE A 101 14.47 7.26 -6.69
C ILE A 101 13.20 7.12 -5.86
N TRP A 102 12.02 7.41 -6.45
CA TRP A 102 10.76 7.46 -5.75
C TRP A 102 9.84 6.30 -6.17
N ALA A 103 9.52 5.42 -5.23
CA ALA A 103 8.71 4.23 -5.47
C ALA A 103 7.87 3.87 -4.22
N VAL A 104 7.23 2.72 -4.24
CA VAL A 104 6.28 2.25 -3.22
C VAL A 104 6.87 2.27 -1.80
N LEU A 105 8.06 1.70 -1.58
CA LEU A 105 8.66 1.64 -0.24
C LEU A 105 9.12 3.01 0.26
N GLN A 106 9.60 3.88 -0.62
CA GLN A 106 9.98 5.24 -0.28
C GLN A 106 8.75 6.05 0.17
N ARG A 107 7.62 5.93 -0.52
CA ARG A 107 6.35 6.53 -0.08
C ARG A 107 5.93 5.99 1.28
N ILE A 108 5.97 4.67 1.48
CA ILE A 108 5.65 4.05 2.77
C ILE A 108 6.56 4.58 3.88
N ALA A 109 7.87 4.73 3.60
CA ALA A 109 8.86 5.24 4.54
C ALA A 109 8.51 6.66 5.00
N ILE A 110 8.22 7.56 4.06
CA ILE A 110 7.88 8.95 4.36
C ILE A 110 6.53 9.03 5.10
N CYS A 111 5.50 8.34 4.62
CA CYS A 111 4.20 8.31 5.30
C CYS A 111 4.32 7.79 6.75
N TYR A 112 5.07 6.70 6.95
CA TYR A 112 5.36 6.18 8.29
C TYR A 112 6.09 7.21 9.15
N GLY A 113 7.19 7.78 8.63
CA GLY A 113 8.03 8.73 9.37
C GLY A 113 7.24 9.96 9.81
N VAL A 114 6.51 10.59 8.89
CA VAL A 114 5.71 11.79 9.17
C VAL A 114 4.59 11.48 10.15
N VAL A 115 3.81 10.41 9.94
CA VAL A 115 2.71 10.06 10.85
C VAL A 115 3.24 9.67 12.24
N ALA A 116 4.36 8.96 12.32
CA ALA A 116 4.98 8.62 13.60
C ALA A 116 5.48 9.86 14.35
N LEU A 117 6.10 10.83 13.65
CA LEU A 117 6.51 12.10 14.24
C LEU A 117 5.31 12.90 14.71
N LEU A 118 4.27 13.06 13.90
CA LEU A 118 3.04 13.73 14.29
C LEU A 118 2.38 13.06 15.51
N ALA A 119 2.45 11.72 15.59
CA ALA A 119 1.84 11.00 16.70
C ALA A 119 2.51 11.24 18.05
N ILE A 120 3.78 11.61 18.08
CA ILE A 120 4.52 11.90 19.32
C ILE A 120 4.65 13.40 19.63
N THR A 121 4.37 14.28 18.65
CA THR A 121 4.51 15.73 18.80
C THR A 121 3.18 16.46 18.85
N LEU A 122 2.16 15.95 18.15
CA LEU A 122 0.86 16.58 18.05
C LEU A 122 -0.18 15.86 18.92
N ASN A 123 -1.01 16.61 19.63
CA ASN A 123 -2.12 16.01 20.34
C ASN A 123 -3.09 15.34 19.35
N HIS A 124 -3.42 14.07 19.59
CA HIS A 124 -4.26 13.26 18.70
C HIS A 124 -5.69 13.79 18.49
N ARG A 125 -6.14 14.75 19.29
CA ARG A 125 -7.42 15.45 19.06
C ARG A 125 -7.40 16.29 17.78
N TYR A 126 -6.22 16.73 17.35
CA TYR A 126 -6.04 17.53 16.15
C TYR A 126 -5.84 16.69 14.88
N PHE A 127 -5.71 15.35 14.99
CA PHE A 127 -5.46 14.48 13.82
C PHE A 127 -6.52 14.61 12.73
N ILE A 128 -7.81 14.70 13.12
CA ILE A 128 -8.90 14.88 12.14
C ILE A 128 -8.74 16.21 11.41
N HIS A 129 -8.43 17.29 12.12
CA HIS A 129 -8.20 18.60 11.50
C HIS A 129 -6.97 18.59 10.59
N THR A 130 -5.91 17.91 10.98
CA THR A 130 -4.71 17.74 10.14
C THR A 130 -5.02 16.95 8.87
N ILE A 131 -5.78 15.86 8.97
CA ILE A 131 -6.23 15.07 7.81
C ILE A 131 -7.02 15.94 6.84
N ILE A 132 -8.02 16.67 7.36
CA ILE A 132 -8.85 17.56 6.55
C ILE A 132 -7.99 18.66 5.92
N GLY A 133 -7.10 19.27 6.68
CA GLY A 133 -6.18 20.32 6.18
C GLY A 133 -5.29 19.81 5.04
N LEU A 134 -4.67 18.63 5.21
CA LEU A 134 -3.85 18.02 4.18
C LEU A 134 -4.64 17.72 2.89
N LEU A 135 -5.86 17.19 3.02
CA LEU A 135 -6.70 16.88 1.86
C LEU A 135 -7.22 18.14 1.17
N VAL A 136 -7.59 19.18 1.94
CA VAL A 136 -8.06 20.47 1.37
C VAL A 136 -6.92 21.20 0.65
N VAL A 137 -5.74 21.28 1.28
CA VAL A 137 -4.55 21.88 0.64
C VAL A 137 -4.19 21.13 -0.65
N TYR A 138 -4.18 19.80 -0.59
CA TYR A 138 -3.89 18.99 -1.76
C TYR A 138 -4.95 19.13 -2.86
N MET A 139 -6.23 19.21 -2.50
CA MET A 139 -7.31 19.50 -3.45
C MET A 139 -7.08 20.86 -4.15
N GLY A 140 -6.67 21.87 -3.40
CA GLY A 140 -6.28 23.16 -3.96
C GLY A 140 -5.13 23.04 -4.95
N ILE A 141 -4.07 22.30 -4.61
CA ILE A 141 -2.94 22.03 -5.52
C ILE A 141 -3.43 21.36 -6.82
N LEU A 142 -4.31 20.35 -6.73
CA LEU A 142 -4.85 19.67 -7.90
C LEU A 142 -5.71 20.59 -8.79
N VAL A 143 -6.55 21.41 -8.18
CA VAL A 143 -7.45 22.32 -8.94
C VAL A 143 -6.66 23.42 -9.62
N PHE A 144 -5.82 24.15 -8.88
CA PHE A 144 -5.07 25.29 -9.42
C PHE A 144 -3.87 24.87 -10.30
N GLY A 145 -3.34 23.66 -10.08
CA GLY A 145 -2.19 23.12 -10.82
C GLY A 145 -2.57 22.13 -11.92
N ASN A 146 -3.84 22.09 -12.34
CA ASN A 146 -4.33 21.14 -13.37
C ASN A 146 -3.97 19.68 -13.09
N GLY A 147 -3.98 19.27 -11.81
CA GLY A 147 -3.52 17.95 -11.36
C GLY A 147 -4.39 16.78 -11.84
N TYR A 148 -5.61 17.03 -12.33
CA TYR A 148 -6.49 16.01 -12.91
C TYR A 148 -6.23 15.77 -14.40
N ALA A 149 -5.39 16.60 -15.05
CA ALA A 149 -5.05 16.40 -16.45
C ALA A 149 -4.21 15.13 -16.64
N TYR A 150 -4.48 14.41 -17.72
CA TYR A 150 -3.67 13.26 -18.13
C TYR A 150 -2.32 13.67 -18.72
N ASP A 151 -2.25 14.86 -19.34
CA ASP A 151 -1.04 15.36 -19.97
C ASP A 151 0.02 15.78 -18.92
N ALA A 152 1.17 15.13 -18.99
CA ALA A 152 2.31 15.37 -18.13
C ALA A 152 2.92 16.79 -18.26
N SER A 153 2.73 17.47 -19.39
CA SER A 153 3.25 18.82 -19.61
C SER A 153 2.47 19.88 -18.83
N THR A 154 1.19 19.63 -18.58
CA THR A 154 0.28 20.55 -17.89
C THR A 154 -0.02 20.16 -16.45
N ASN A 155 0.24 18.91 -16.07
CA ASN A 155 -0.07 18.38 -14.74
C ASN A 155 0.99 18.80 -13.73
N ILE A 156 0.58 19.50 -12.66
CA ILE A 156 1.49 20.02 -11.61
C ILE A 156 2.32 18.92 -10.92
N LEU A 157 1.75 17.70 -10.75
CA LEU A 157 2.47 16.60 -10.12
C LEU A 157 3.66 16.19 -10.99
N ALA A 158 3.42 16.00 -12.29
CA ALA A 158 4.47 15.64 -13.23
C ALA A 158 5.53 16.75 -13.34
N GLN A 159 5.11 18.03 -13.35
CA GLN A 159 6.04 19.15 -13.42
C GLN A 159 6.95 19.21 -12.17
N VAL A 160 6.39 19.07 -10.98
CA VAL A 160 7.15 19.07 -9.71
C VAL A 160 8.10 17.88 -9.65
N ASP A 161 7.63 16.68 -9.95
CA ASP A 161 8.46 15.48 -9.89
C ASP A 161 9.62 15.57 -10.90
N ARG A 162 9.37 16.04 -12.13
CA ARG A 162 10.40 16.24 -13.15
C ARG A 162 11.41 17.33 -12.78
N SER A 163 10.96 18.40 -12.13
CA SER A 163 11.85 19.50 -11.73
C SER A 163 12.78 19.11 -10.57
N ILE A 164 12.35 18.22 -9.69
CA ILE A 164 13.10 17.80 -8.49
C ILE A 164 13.99 16.59 -8.77
N PHE A 165 13.45 15.57 -9.42
CA PHE A 165 14.15 14.30 -9.63
C PHE A 165 14.74 14.14 -11.03
N GLY A 166 14.27 14.92 -12.01
CA GLY A 166 14.55 14.67 -13.42
C GLY A 166 13.72 13.50 -13.98
N ILE A 167 13.47 13.53 -15.29
CA ILE A 167 12.60 12.56 -15.97
C ILE A 167 13.10 11.12 -15.84
N ASN A 168 14.42 10.92 -15.84
CA ASN A 168 15.05 9.60 -15.83
C ASN A 168 14.88 8.85 -14.51
N HIS A 169 14.60 9.55 -13.41
CA HIS A 169 14.43 8.98 -12.07
C HIS A 169 12.98 8.68 -11.71
N LEU A 170 12.04 8.88 -12.65
CA LEU A 170 10.61 8.70 -12.47
C LEU A 170 10.10 7.42 -13.13
N TYR A 171 8.86 7.04 -12.80
CA TYR A 171 8.17 5.93 -13.42
C TYR A 171 7.81 6.23 -14.88
N GLN A 172 8.43 5.52 -15.83
CA GLN A 172 8.34 5.81 -17.26
C GLN A 172 7.03 5.33 -17.94
N ARG A 173 6.25 4.46 -17.29
CA ARG A 173 5.04 3.87 -17.88
C ARG A 173 3.77 4.68 -17.59
N SER A 174 3.89 5.92 -17.12
CA SER A 174 2.77 6.80 -16.80
C SER A 174 3.15 8.26 -17.00
N PRO A 175 2.21 9.12 -17.42
CA PRO A 175 2.47 10.56 -17.55
C PRO A 175 2.79 11.23 -16.20
N VAL A 176 2.26 10.68 -15.11
CA VAL A 176 2.49 11.11 -13.72
C VAL A 176 3.03 9.93 -12.94
N ASP A 177 4.07 10.12 -12.14
CA ASP A 177 4.56 9.06 -11.25
C ASP A 177 3.49 8.75 -10.19
N PRO A 178 2.96 7.51 -10.14
CA PRO A 178 1.92 7.15 -9.18
C PRO A 178 2.38 7.25 -7.72
N GLU A 179 3.68 7.22 -7.46
CA GLU A 179 4.30 7.41 -6.15
C GLU A 179 4.94 8.80 -5.97
N GLY A 180 4.65 9.79 -6.83
CA GLY A 180 5.27 11.12 -6.84
C GLY A 180 5.20 11.90 -5.53
N LEU A 181 5.98 12.97 -5.44
CA LEU A 181 6.20 13.75 -4.22
C LEU A 181 4.92 14.41 -3.70
N LEU A 182 4.20 15.15 -4.57
CA LEU A 182 2.99 15.87 -4.15
C LEU A 182 1.88 14.91 -3.72
N SER A 183 1.70 13.77 -4.40
CA SER A 183 0.71 12.75 -4.06
C SER A 183 1.04 12.01 -2.74
N THR A 184 2.21 12.25 -2.16
CA THR A 184 2.56 11.78 -0.81
C THR A 184 1.79 12.55 0.28
N ILE A 185 1.36 13.79 0.03
CA ILE A 185 0.56 14.59 0.98
C ILE A 185 -0.76 13.87 1.34
N PRO A 186 -1.63 13.51 0.39
CA PRO A 186 -2.84 12.76 0.71
C PRO A 186 -2.56 11.33 1.18
N SER A 187 -1.41 10.73 0.83
CA SER A 187 -0.97 9.42 1.34
C SER A 187 -0.65 9.47 2.83
N ILE A 188 -0.12 10.60 3.34
CA ILE A 188 0.06 10.85 4.78
C ILE A 188 -1.30 10.91 5.47
N ALA A 189 -2.26 11.67 4.93
CA ALA A 189 -3.64 11.73 5.45
C ALA A 189 -4.29 10.33 5.48
N HIS A 190 -4.12 9.54 4.43
CA HIS A 190 -4.56 8.14 4.35
C HIS A 190 -4.00 7.30 5.50
N THR A 191 -2.70 7.38 5.74
CA THR A 191 -2.00 6.67 6.81
C THR A 191 -2.48 7.13 8.19
N MET A 192 -2.76 8.43 8.37
CA MET A 192 -3.35 8.99 9.59
C MET A 192 -4.76 8.46 9.86
N ILE A 193 -5.58 8.24 8.83
CA ILE A 193 -6.91 7.61 8.98
C ILE A 193 -6.75 6.20 9.54
N GLY A 194 -5.82 5.40 9.00
CA GLY A 194 -5.51 4.07 9.54
C GLY A 194 -5.06 4.10 11.01
N PHE A 195 -4.24 5.09 11.38
CA PHE A 195 -3.83 5.31 12.77
C PHE A 195 -5.04 5.59 13.67
N LEU A 196 -5.96 6.48 13.27
CA LEU A 196 -7.16 6.79 14.04
C LEU A 196 -8.12 5.61 14.17
N CYS A 197 -8.28 4.80 13.12
CA CYS A 197 -9.07 3.58 13.19
C CYS A 197 -8.50 2.61 14.24
N CYS A 198 -7.18 2.43 14.27
CA CYS A 198 -6.54 1.59 15.29
C CYS A 198 -6.68 2.17 16.70
N LYS A 199 -6.54 3.49 16.85
CA LYS A 199 -6.77 4.18 18.12
C LYS A 199 -8.17 3.89 18.64
N TYR A 200 -9.19 4.03 17.78
CA TYR A 200 -10.59 3.78 18.14
C TYR A 200 -10.81 2.31 18.58
N ILE A 201 -10.32 1.33 17.82
CA ILE A 201 -10.44 -0.09 18.17
C ILE A 201 -9.75 -0.40 19.52
N SER A 202 -8.70 0.34 19.85
CA SER A 202 -7.89 0.12 21.06
C SER A 202 -8.46 0.76 22.32
N VAL A 203 -9.60 1.47 22.24
CA VAL A 203 -10.26 2.06 23.40
C VAL A 203 -10.82 0.95 24.29
N ALA A 204 -10.46 0.99 25.58
CA ALA A 204 -10.99 0.08 26.58
C ALA A 204 -12.47 0.37 26.88
N GLY A 205 -13.20 -0.64 27.36
CA GLY A 205 -14.60 -0.50 27.77
C GLY A 205 -15.64 -0.53 26.65
N GLN A 206 -15.23 -0.57 25.38
CA GLN A 206 -16.17 -0.73 24.27
C GLN A 206 -16.32 -2.21 23.89
N THR A 207 -17.56 -2.63 23.60
CA THR A 207 -17.83 -3.99 23.10
C THR A 207 -17.29 -4.16 21.67
N VAL A 208 -17.00 -5.41 21.30
CA VAL A 208 -16.51 -5.74 19.94
C VAL A 208 -17.56 -5.35 18.89
N GLU A 209 -18.83 -5.58 19.18
CA GLU A 209 -19.97 -5.20 18.31
C GLU A 209 -20.01 -3.69 18.07
N SER A 210 -19.81 -2.86 19.11
CA SER A 210 -19.76 -1.40 18.98
C SER A 210 -18.62 -0.98 18.04
N LYS A 211 -17.44 -1.55 18.23
CA LYS A 211 -16.26 -1.29 17.38
C LYS A 211 -16.51 -1.66 15.91
N ILE A 212 -17.12 -2.84 15.67
CA ILE A 212 -17.49 -3.30 14.33
C ILE A 212 -18.49 -2.34 13.70
N LYS A 213 -19.56 -1.97 14.43
CA LYS A 213 -20.60 -1.05 13.93
C LYS A 213 -20.00 0.29 13.50
N VAL A 214 -19.16 0.91 14.34
CA VAL A 214 -18.56 2.20 14.02
C VAL A 214 -17.61 2.10 12.82
N LEU A 215 -16.79 1.07 12.73
CA LEU A 215 -15.91 0.88 11.56
C LEU A 215 -16.70 0.73 10.27
N LYS A 216 -17.80 -0.04 10.27
CA LYS A 216 -18.65 -0.23 9.10
C LYS A 216 -19.38 1.05 8.71
N VAL A 217 -19.96 1.77 9.68
CA VAL A 217 -20.66 3.04 9.42
C VAL A 217 -19.70 4.11 8.94
N ALA A 218 -18.56 4.31 9.63
CA ALA A 218 -17.54 5.27 9.21
C ALA A 218 -16.97 4.91 7.83
N GLY A 219 -16.76 3.62 7.57
CA GLY A 219 -16.35 3.13 6.26
C GLY A 219 -17.35 3.48 5.17
N LEU A 220 -18.63 3.23 5.40
CA LEU A 220 -19.71 3.55 4.44
C LEU A 220 -19.80 5.06 4.19
N VAL A 221 -19.72 5.89 5.25
CA VAL A 221 -19.72 7.35 5.12
C VAL A 221 -18.54 7.83 4.29
N MET A 222 -17.33 7.31 4.53
CA MET A 222 -16.15 7.67 3.73
C MET A 222 -16.33 7.25 2.27
N VAL A 223 -16.84 6.06 1.99
CA VAL A 223 -17.13 5.61 0.62
C VAL A 223 -18.11 6.55 -0.06
N ALA A 224 -19.22 6.89 0.61
CA ALA A 224 -20.22 7.82 0.08
C ALA A 224 -19.64 9.21 -0.20
N LEU A 225 -18.80 9.75 0.71
CA LEU A 225 -18.10 11.02 0.50
C LEU A 225 -17.16 10.97 -0.71
N GLY A 226 -16.38 9.89 -0.85
CA GLY A 226 -15.45 9.76 -1.98
C GLY A 226 -16.17 9.65 -3.33
N PHE A 227 -17.25 8.88 -3.42
CA PHE A 227 -18.08 8.84 -4.63
C PHE A 227 -18.81 10.17 -4.86
N GLY A 228 -19.31 10.83 -3.82
CA GLY A 228 -19.93 12.15 -3.91
C GLY A 228 -18.97 13.20 -4.49
N LEU A 229 -17.71 13.23 -4.00
CA LEU A 229 -16.67 14.08 -4.56
C LEU A 229 -16.41 13.78 -6.04
N SER A 230 -16.44 12.50 -6.43
CA SER A 230 -16.25 12.10 -7.83
C SER A 230 -17.35 12.64 -8.74
N GLN A 231 -18.60 12.73 -8.27
CA GLN A 231 -19.72 13.26 -9.07
C GLN A 231 -19.64 14.77 -9.32
N ILE A 232 -18.93 15.50 -8.45
CA ILE A 232 -18.77 16.96 -8.60
C ILE A 232 -17.42 17.35 -9.24
N GLY A 233 -16.78 16.41 -9.96
CA GLY A 233 -15.60 16.68 -10.77
C GLY A 233 -14.26 16.26 -10.15
N PHE A 234 -14.22 15.80 -8.89
CA PHE A 234 -13.01 15.30 -8.22
C PHE A 234 -12.85 13.78 -8.44
N GLY A 235 -12.49 13.37 -9.65
CA GLY A 235 -12.43 11.97 -10.06
C GLY A 235 -11.62 11.09 -9.10
N ILE A 236 -12.08 9.83 -8.92
CA ILE A 236 -11.34 8.82 -8.17
C ILE A 236 -10.14 8.40 -9.02
N ASN A 237 -8.94 8.73 -8.57
CA ASN A 237 -7.72 8.49 -9.34
C ASN A 237 -6.56 8.09 -8.43
N LYS A 238 -6.04 6.87 -8.66
CA LYS A 238 -4.91 6.30 -7.92
C LYS A 238 -3.60 7.00 -8.25
N ARG A 239 -3.37 7.37 -9.52
CA ARG A 239 -2.07 7.89 -9.97
C ARG A 239 -1.75 9.24 -9.36
N ILE A 240 -2.77 10.06 -9.11
CA ILE A 240 -2.62 11.33 -8.40
C ILE A 240 -2.99 11.22 -6.92
N TRP A 241 -3.41 10.04 -6.45
CA TRP A 241 -3.87 9.82 -5.07
C TRP A 241 -4.94 10.83 -4.64
N SER A 242 -5.97 11.02 -5.47
CA SER A 242 -6.99 12.05 -5.26
C SER A 242 -7.67 11.96 -3.90
N PRO A 243 -8.18 13.07 -3.32
CA PRO A 243 -8.93 13.05 -2.07
C PRO A 243 -10.14 12.11 -2.10
N SER A 244 -10.86 12.04 -3.23
CA SER A 244 -11.94 11.09 -3.46
C SER A 244 -11.45 9.64 -3.36
N TYR A 245 -10.28 9.32 -3.93
CA TYR A 245 -9.65 8.02 -3.82
C TYR A 245 -9.26 7.68 -2.37
N VAL A 246 -8.71 8.64 -1.60
CA VAL A 246 -8.42 8.44 -0.17
C VAL A 246 -9.67 8.04 0.60
N PHE A 247 -10.77 8.77 0.41
CA PHE A 247 -12.01 8.48 1.13
C PHE A 247 -12.59 7.11 0.75
N VAL A 248 -12.66 6.78 -0.53
CA VAL A 248 -13.20 5.48 -0.98
C VAL A 248 -12.35 4.33 -0.46
N THR A 249 -11.02 4.41 -0.59
CA THR A 249 -10.13 3.31 -0.21
C THR A 249 -9.99 3.15 1.30
N CYS A 250 -9.91 4.24 2.07
CA CYS A 250 -9.98 4.19 3.54
C CYS A 250 -11.33 3.66 4.03
N GLY A 251 -12.41 4.04 3.33
CA GLY A 251 -13.75 3.55 3.62
C GLY A 251 -13.86 2.03 3.45
N PHE A 252 -13.43 1.49 2.32
CA PHE A 252 -13.37 0.04 2.11
C PHE A 252 -12.44 -0.65 3.12
N ALA A 253 -11.26 -0.07 3.40
CA ALA A 253 -10.34 -0.62 4.40
C ALA A 253 -10.98 -0.74 5.78
N SER A 254 -11.68 0.30 6.23
CA SER A 254 -12.39 0.32 7.52
C SER A 254 -13.54 -0.69 7.56
N TRP A 255 -14.31 -0.78 6.47
CA TRP A 255 -15.43 -1.69 6.35
C TRP A 255 -14.98 -3.15 6.35
N ILE A 256 -13.96 -3.50 5.56
CA ILE A 256 -13.35 -4.83 5.52
C ILE A 256 -12.73 -5.18 6.87
N LEU A 257 -12.07 -4.23 7.54
CA LEU A 257 -11.55 -4.44 8.89
C LEU A 257 -12.68 -4.79 9.87
N GLY A 258 -13.82 -4.10 9.80
CA GLY A 258 -15.00 -4.42 10.59
C GLY A 258 -15.55 -5.83 10.32
N ILE A 259 -15.57 -6.26 9.05
CA ILE A 259 -15.95 -7.63 8.68
C ILE A 259 -14.96 -8.66 9.26
N LEU A 260 -13.66 -8.41 9.12
CA LEU A 260 -12.64 -9.33 9.65
C LEU A 260 -12.71 -9.47 11.17
N LEU A 261 -12.95 -8.38 11.90
CA LEU A 261 -13.19 -8.43 13.35
C LEU A 261 -14.43 -9.27 13.68
N GLN A 262 -15.51 -9.12 12.90
CA GLN A 262 -16.72 -9.91 13.10
C GLN A 262 -16.53 -11.40 12.83
N LEU A 263 -15.77 -11.75 11.80
CA LEU A 263 -15.57 -13.16 11.39
C LEU A 263 -14.54 -13.88 12.24
N ILE A 264 -13.50 -13.17 12.70
CA ILE A 264 -12.33 -13.81 13.36
C ILE A 264 -12.39 -13.63 14.87
N ASP A 265 -12.64 -12.42 15.37
CA ASP A 265 -12.56 -12.15 16.80
C ASP A 265 -13.85 -12.49 17.55
N ASN A 266 -14.99 -12.42 16.85
CA ASN A 266 -16.29 -12.76 17.43
C ASN A 266 -16.59 -14.29 17.40
N LYS A 267 -15.75 -15.10 16.72
CA LYS A 267 -15.90 -16.55 16.63
C LYS A 267 -14.59 -17.25 17.00
N PRO A 268 -14.42 -17.75 18.24
CA PRO A 268 -13.18 -18.38 18.70
C PRO A 268 -12.69 -19.54 17.82
N SER A 269 -13.61 -20.35 17.28
CA SER A 269 -13.30 -21.49 16.39
C SER A 269 -12.68 -21.11 15.04
N SER A 270 -12.83 -19.86 14.60
CA SER A 270 -12.26 -19.41 13.31
C SER A 270 -10.74 -19.18 13.37
N LYS A 271 -10.16 -19.05 14.57
CA LYS A 271 -8.71 -18.82 14.75
C LYS A 271 -7.88 -20.05 14.36
N ASP A 272 -8.44 -21.23 14.42
CA ASP A 272 -7.77 -22.49 14.10
C ASP A 272 -7.89 -22.93 12.63
N ASN A 273 -8.65 -22.19 11.84
CA ASN A 273 -8.83 -22.47 10.41
C ASN A 273 -7.48 -22.28 9.67
N ILE A 274 -7.19 -23.19 8.73
CA ILE A 274 -5.98 -23.20 7.89
C ILE A 274 -5.82 -21.88 7.11
N LEU A 275 -6.92 -21.31 6.61
CA LEU A 275 -6.92 -20.02 5.91
C LEU A 275 -6.49 -18.88 6.84
N THR A 276 -7.00 -18.84 8.07
CA THR A 276 -6.63 -17.84 9.06
C THR A 276 -5.15 -17.96 9.44
N LYS A 277 -4.64 -19.19 9.63
CA LYS A 277 -3.21 -19.45 9.90
C LYS A 277 -2.33 -19.03 8.73
N GLY A 278 -2.74 -19.28 7.48
CA GLY A 278 -2.06 -18.83 6.29
C GLY A 278 -1.98 -17.29 6.21
N LEU A 279 -3.11 -16.60 6.41
CA LEU A 279 -3.14 -15.14 6.44
C LEU A 279 -2.33 -14.54 7.60
N LEU A 280 -2.28 -15.21 8.75
CA LEU A 280 -1.40 -14.81 9.86
C LEU A 280 0.07 -14.94 9.47
N ALA A 281 0.47 -16.01 8.79
CA ALA A 281 1.84 -16.22 8.32
C ALA A 281 2.31 -15.08 7.40
N PHE A 282 1.49 -14.69 6.41
CA PHE A 282 1.73 -13.49 5.59
C PHE A 282 1.83 -12.21 6.43
N GLY A 283 0.94 -12.07 7.42
CA GLY A 283 0.87 -10.87 8.27
C GLY A 283 2.01 -10.72 9.27
N MET A 284 2.78 -11.77 9.55
CA MET A 284 3.90 -11.73 10.51
C MET A 284 5.19 -11.15 9.92
N ASN A 285 5.47 -11.41 8.63
CA ASN A 285 6.64 -10.93 7.91
C ASN A 285 6.28 -10.16 6.63
N PRO A 286 5.40 -9.15 6.67
CA PRO A 286 4.83 -8.53 5.47
C PRO A 286 5.87 -7.85 4.59
N LEU A 287 6.84 -7.15 5.19
CA LEU A 287 7.89 -6.45 4.45
C LEU A 287 8.84 -7.44 3.78
N PHE A 288 9.23 -8.50 4.50
CA PHE A 288 10.12 -9.52 3.94
C PHE A 288 9.47 -10.20 2.74
N LEU A 289 8.21 -10.63 2.87
CA LEU A 289 7.50 -11.28 1.77
C LEU A 289 7.29 -10.34 0.58
N TYR A 290 7.07 -9.05 0.82
CA TYR A 290 7.01 -8.04 -0.24
C TYR A 290 8.37 -7.91 -0.97
N VAL A 291 9.47 -7.70 -0.22
CA VAL A 291 10.81 -7.56 -0.81
C VAL A 291 11.19 -8.81 -1.59
N MET A 292 10.88 -10.00 -1.06
CA MET A 292 11.12 -11.25 -1.75
C MET A 292 10.28 -11.40 -3.01
N SER A 293 9.02 -10.93 -2.99
CA SER A 293 8.17 -10.98 -4.18
C SER A 293 8.69 -10.07 -5.30
N GLU A 294 9.15 -8.88 -4.98
CA GLU A 294 9.77 -7.98 -5.96
C GLU A 294 11.09 -8.58 -6.49
N ALA A 295 11.96 -9.07 -5.60
CA ALA A 295 13.24 -9.66 -6.00
C ALA A 295 13.06 -10.91 -6.89
N LEU A 296 12.14 -11.80 -6.54
CA LEU A 296 11.85 -12.99 -7.37
C LEU A 296 11.17 -12.61 -8.69
N ALA A 297 10.30 -11.59 -8.70
CA ALA A 297 9.69 -11.11 -9.94
C ALA A 297 10.73 -10.54 -10.91
N ILE A 298 11.69 -9.77 -10.40
CA ILE A 298 12.83 -9.25 -11.17
C ILE A 298 13.66 -10.41 -11.72
N LEU A 299 14.08 -11.36 -10.88
CA LEU A 299 14.86 -12.51 -11.31
C LEU A 299 14.11 -13.33 -12.37
N PHE A 300 12.85 -13.64 -12.16
CA PHE A 300 12.06 -14.44 -13.09
C PHE A 300 11.87 -13.72 -14.44
N GLY A 301 11.76 -12.38 -14.41
CA GLY A 301 11.71 -11.57 -15.64
C GLY A 301 13.04 -11.51 -16.37
N SER A 302 14.14 -11.22 -15.65
CA SER A 302 15.47 -11.03 -16.26
C SER A 302 16.12 -12.30 -16.80
N PHE A 303 15.75 -13.47 -16.27
CA PHE A 303 16.27 -14.77 -16.72
C PHE A 303 15.26 -15.60 -17.52
N ASP A 304 14.20 -14.98 -18.05
CA ASP A 304 13.14 -15.60 -18.84
C ASP A 304 12.39 -16.77 -18.15
N ILE A 305 12.63 -16.98 -16.85
CA ILE A 305 11.97 -18.04 -16.06
C ILE A 305 10.45 -17.85 -16.06
N LYS A 306 10.00 -16.59 -16.01
CA LYS A 306 8.57 -16.25 -16.10
C LYS A 306 7.97 -16.75 -17.41
N ALA A 307 8.64 -16.51 -18.53
CA ALA A 307 8.18 -16.90 -19.85
C ALA A 307 8.10 -18.43 -19.97
N GLU A 308 9.13 -19.16 -19.51
CA GLU A 308 9.13 -20.62 -19.55
C GLU A 308 8.02 -21.26 -18.72
N ILE A 309 7.82 -20.78 -17.49
CA ILE A 309 6.72 -21.25 -16.63
C ILE A 309 5.37 -20.94 -17.29
N PHE A 310 5.21 -19.75 -17.88
CA PHE A 310 3.97 -19.35 -18.53
C PHE A 310 3.66 -20.21 -19.76
N ILE A 311 4.65 -20.51 -20.60
CA ILE A 311 4.53 -21.45 -21.73
C ILE A 311 4.12 -22.84 -21.24
N GLY A 312 4.74 -23.33 -20.16
CA GLY A 312 4.36 -24.60 -19.54
C GLY A 312 2.91 -24.62 -19.06
N ILE A 313 2.41 -23.53 -18.47
CA ILE A 313 1.01 -23.41 -18.06
C ILE A 313 0.09 -23.37 -19.29
N GLN A 314 0.45 -22.61 -20.34
CA GLN A 314 -0.35 -22.49 -21.57
C GLN A 314 -0.42 -23.80 -22.35
N SER A 315 0.57 -24.70 -22.25
CA SER A 315 0.51 -26.03 -22.87
C SER A 315 -0.63 -26.91 -22.32
N VAL A 316 -1.14 -26.58 -21.11
CA VAL A 316 -2.24 -27.29 -20.44
C VAL A 316 -3.51 -26.45 -20.42
N ILE A 317 -3.38 -25.13 -20.27
CA ILE A 317 -4.48 -24.18 -20.14
C ILE A 317 -4.44 -23.22 -21.34
N SER A 318 -5.33 -23.42 -22.29
CA SER A 318 -5.37 -22.62 -23.54
C SER A 318 -5.90 -21.20 -23.36
N ASP A 319 -6.68 -20.94 -22.29
CA ASP A 319 -7.20 -19.59 -21.99
C ASP A 319 -6.12 -18.73 -21.32
N GLU A 320 -5.74 -17.64 -21.98
CA GLU A 320 -4.65 -16.77 -21.56
C GLU A 320 -4.93 -16.06 -20.22
N TYR A 321 -6.19 -15.71 -19.94
CA TYR A 321 -6.60 -15.10 -18.68
C TYR A 321 -6.49 -16.09 -17.52
N VAL A 322 -6.95 -17.33 -17.75
CA VAL A 322 -6.84 -18.39 -16.75
C VAL A 322 -5.38 -18.78 -16.53
N ALA A 323 -4.57 -18.86 -17.59
CA ALA A 323 -3.13 -19.12 -17.50
C ALA A 323 -2.41 -18.03 -16.68
N SER A 324 -2.73 -16.74 -16.94
CA SER A 324 -2.21 -15.60 -16.19
C SER A 324 -2.55 -15.66 -14.70
N LEU A 325 -3.83 -15.93 -14.39
CA LEU A 325 -4.27 -16.09 -13.00
C LEU A 325 -3.60 -17.28 -12.32
N THR A 326 -3.41 -18.41 -13.06
CA THR A 326 -2.72 -19.60 -12.55
C THR A 326 -1.27 -19.29 -12.19
N TYR A 327 -0.55 -18.57 -13.06
CA TYR A 327 0.79 -18.10 -12.76
C TYR A 327 0.83 -17.19 -11.51
N ALA A 328 -0.09 -16.22 -11.41
CA ALA A 328 -0.17 -15.34 -10.25
C ALA A 328 -0.44 -16.12 -8.95
N LEU A 329 -1.34 -17.10 -8.98
CA LEU A 329 -1.63 -17.97 -7.84
C LEU A 329 -0.44 -18.86 -7.47
N PHE A 330 0.29 -19.39 -8.46
CA PHE A 330 1.54 -20.13 -8.24
C PHE A 330 2.57 -19.26 -7.51
N PHE A 331 2.72 -18.00 -7.93
CA PHE A 331 3.64 -17.05 -7.29
C PHE A 331 3.22 -16.75 -5.84
N VAL A 332 1.91 -16.58 -5.58
CA VAL A 332 1.38 -16.46 -4.22
C VAL A 332 1.65 -17.72 -3.40
N ALA A 333 1.52 -18.91 -3.99
CA ALA A 333 1.76 -20.17 -3.30
C ALA A 333 3.21 -20.33 -2.83
N ILE A 334 4.19 -19.92 -3.65
CA ILE A 334 5.61 -19.88 -3.26
C ILE A 334 5.79 -19.03 -1.99
N HIS A 335 5.23 -17.82 -1.99
CA HIS A 335 5.34 -16.90 -0.85
C HIS A 335 4.54 -17.38 0.38
N ALA A 336 3.41 -18.08 0.15
CA ALA A 336 2.65 -18.73 1.21
C ALA A 336 3.48 -19.83 1.89
N ALA A 337 4.13 -20.69 1.11
CA ALA A 337 5.02 -21.72 1.64
C ALA A 337 6.16 -21.12 2.47
N MET A 338 6.81 -20.07 1.95
CA MET A 338 7.86 -19.34 2.65
C MET A 338 7.34 -18.69 3.96
N GLY A 339 6.21 -17.99 3.90
CA GLY A 339 5.59 -17.35 5.07
C GLY A 339 5.18 -18.35 6.13
N ILE A 340 4.59 -19.49 5.75
CA ILE A 340 4.18 -20.59 6.65
C ILE A 340 5.43 -21.23 7.28
N TRP A 341 6.47 -21.49 6.50
CA TRP A 341 7.73 -22.02 7.03
C TRP A 341 8.34 -21.09 8.07
N MET A 342 8.43 -19.79 7.79
CA MET A 342 8.92 -18.78 8.75
C MET A 342 8.04 -18.73 9.99
N TYR A 343 6.72 -18.82 9.83
CA TYR A 343 5.77 -18.83 10.94
C TYR A 343 5.99 -20.02 11.88
N HIS A 344 6.15 -21.22 11.34
CA HIS A 344 6.43 -22.43 12.12
C HIS A 344 7.79 -22.39 12.82
N ARG A 345 8.80 -21.79 12.17
CA ARG A 345 10.14 -21.59 12.75
C ARG A 345 10.22 -20.40 13.70
N LYS A 346 9.12 -19.65 13.90
CA LYS A 346 9.06 -18.43 14.73
C LYS A 346 10.07 -17.36 14.31
N ILE A 347 10.37 -17.28 13.00
CA ILE A 347 11.26 -16.28 12.43
C ILE A 347 10.42 -15.03 12.13
N PHE A 348 10.73 -13.92 12.80
CA PHE A 348 10.04 -12.62 12.63
C PHE A 348 11.07 -11.55 12.34
N ILE A 349 11.09 -11.08 11.09
CA ILE A 349 11.97 -10.02 10.63
C ILE A 349 11.29 -8.68 10.92
N LYS A 350 11.88 -7.89 11.81
CA LYS A 350 11.36 -6.58 12.22
C LYS A 350 12.41 -5.51 11.92
N LEU A 351 11.96 -4.40 11.34
CA LEU A 351 12.73 -3.18 11.18
C LEU A 351 12.54 -2.25 12.38
#